data_1eaab343159c3fddd6d5415d42dbbacb
#
_entry.id   1eaab343159c3fddd6d5415d42dbbacb
#
_cell.length_a   1.000
_cell.length_b   1.000
_cell.length_c   1.000
_cell.angle_alpha   90.00
_cell.angle_beta   90.00
_cell.angle_gamma   90.00
#
_symmetry.space_group_name_H-M   'P 1'
#
loop_
_entity.id
_entity.type
_entity.pdbx_description
1 polymer ?
#
loop_
_entity_poly.entity_id
_entity_poly.type
_entity_poly.pdbx_seq_one_letter_code
_entity_poly.pdbx_strand_id
1 'polypeptide(L)'
;TLTNYAGEFTLTPAKYPVKVIVSMIQFVNDTLEIKAAGPITIFLKTRTKDEATVVVSAGKRKQAIEEIPVSMEIIKPQLIDNKGITDLEQAVDQTPGVYTMDGQVSIRGGSGFAYGTGSRVLLLWNGMPLLSGYAGDTQWNAIPMEQAAQIEVMKGASSVLYGSGALNGVIALAEKEPKSTPETKIKIQNGIYGDPARASLKWWDKSPMFQ
;
A
#
# COMPACT_ATOMS: atom_id res chain seq x y z
N THR A 1 -27.28 -21.59 -0.12
CA THR A 1 -27.05 -22.85 -0.89
C THR A 1 -25.62 -22.83 -1.41
N LEU A 2 -24.94 -23.97 -1.35
CA LEU A 2 -23.62 -24.16 -1.95
C LEU A 2 -23.76 -25.02 -3.21
N THR A 3 -22.89 -24.77 -4.19
CA THR A 3 -22.77 -25.62 -5.38
C THR A 3 -22.02 -26.90 -5.06
N ASN A 4 -22.31 -27.98 -5.82
CA ASN A 4 -21.50 -29.18 -5.80
C ASN A 4 -20.20 -28.99 -6.64
N TYR A 5 -19.36 -30.03 -6.73
CA TYR A 5 -18.10 -29.99 -7.50
C TYR A 5 -18.30 -29.80 -9.02
N ALA A 6 -19.50 -30.08 -9.55
CA ALA A 6 -19.86 -29.84 -10.95
C ALA A 6 -20.43 -28.41 -11.19
N GLY A 7 -20.55 -27.60 -10.13
CA GLY A 7 -21.12 -26.26 -10.22
C GLY A 7 -22.65 -26.24 -10.22
N GLU A 8 -23.31 -27.35 -9.90
CA GLU A 8 -24.76 -27.45 -9.87
C GLU A 8 -25.32 -27.07 -8.49
N PHE A 9 -26.43 -26.37 -8.48
CA PHE A 9 -27.14 -26.01 -7.25
C PHE A 9 -28.66 -26.17 -7.41
N THR A 10 -29.33 -26.36 -6.31
CA THR A 10 -30.81 -26.37 -6.26
C THR A 10 -31.25 -25.30 -5.28
N LEU A 11 -32.18 -24.47 -5.74
CA LEU A 11 -32.76 -23.40 -4.95
C LEU A 11 -34.28 -23.54 -4.96
N THR A 12 -34.91 -23.63 -3.80
CA THR A 12 -36.36 -23.72 -3.65
C THR A 12 -36.88 -22.47 -2.91
N PRO A 13 -37.17 -21.39 -3.63
CA PRO A 13 -37.68 -20.16 -3.00
C PRO A 13 -39.16 -20.34 -2.63
N ALA A 14 -39.57 -19.66 -1.55
CA ALA A 14 -40.97 -19.68 -1.09
C ALA A 14 -41.93 -18.88 -1.99
N LYS A 15 -41.42 -17.88 -2.71
CA LYS A 15 -42.17 -17.00 -3.63
C LYS A 15 -41.28 -16.52 -4.77
N TYR A 16 -41.92 -16.20 -5.90
CA TYR A 16 -41.31 -15.53 -7.07
C TYR A 16 -41.87 -14.10 -7.18
N PRO A 17 -41.14 -13.12 -7.72
CA PRO A 17 -39.77 -13.19 -8.13
C PRO A 17 -38.78 -13.23 -6.95
N VAL A 18 -37.62 -13.84 -7.12
CA VAL A 18 -36.58 -13.91 -6.11
C VAL A 18 -35.25 -13.36 -6.65
N LYS A 19 -34.57 -12.55 -5.86
CA LYS A 19 -33.20 -12.09 -6.18
C LYS A 19 -32.20 -13.07 -5.62
N VAL A 20 -31.34 -13.57 -6.48
CA VAL A 20 -30.27 -14.51 -6.13
C VAL A 20 -28.94 -13.84 -6.39
N ILE A 21 -28.07 -13.82 -5.39
CA ILE A 21 -26.70 -13.37 -5.52
C ILE A 21 -25.80 -14.60 -5.64
N VAL A 22 -25.07 -14.67 -6.72
CA VAL A 22 -24.09 -15.73 -6.96
C VAL A 22 -22.70 -15.15 -6.74
N SER A 23 -21.93 -15.80 -5.87
CA SER A 23 -20.58 -15.36 -5.55
C SER A 23 -19.61 -16.52 -5.55
N MET A 24 -18.41 -16.29 -6.05
CA MET A 24 -17.30 -17.24 -6.02
C MET A 24 -15.99 -16.46 -5.86
N ILE A 25 -15.01 -17.09 -5.20
CA ILE A 25 -13.66 -16.53 -5.09
C ILE A 25 -13.09 -16.32 -6.48
N GLN A 26 -12.50 -15.15 -6.75
CA GLN A 26 -11.95 -14.71 -8.05
C GLN A 26 -12.99 -14.37 -9.14
N PHE A 27 -14.28 -14.36 -8.83
CA PHE A 27 -15.31 -13.94 -9.77
C PHE A 27 -16.05 -12.69 -9.26
N VAL A 28 -16.64 -11.95 -10.18
CA VAL A 28 -17.51 -10.82 -9.84
C VAL A 28 -18.85 -11.39 -9.39
N ASN A 29 -19.36 -10.90 -8.26
CA ASN A 29 -20.69 -11.30 -7.80
C ASN A 29 -21.72 -10.87 -8.82
N ASP A 30 -22.61 -11.80 -9.20
CA ASP A 30 -23.71 -11.51 -10.09
C ASP A 30 -25.04 -11.59 -9.33
N THR A 31 -25.95 -10.68 -9.67
CA THR A 31 -27.29 -10.62 -9.03
C THR A 31 -28.34 -10.80 -10.09
N LEU A 32 -29.08 -11.88 -9.99
CA LEU A 32 -30.12 -12.26 -10.94
C LEU A 32 -31.50 -12.24 -10.28
N GLU A 33 -32.48 -11.81 -11.03
CA GLU A 33 -33.88 -11.89 -10.63
C GLU A 33 -34.56 -13.06 -11.34
N ILE A 34 -34.92 -14.08 -10.57
CA ILE A 34 -35.58 -15.29 -11.09
C ILE A 34 -37.09 -15.09 -10.95
N LYS A 35 -37.79 -15.10 -12.09
CA LYS A 35 -39.24 -14.82 -12.14
C LYS A 35 -40.08 -16.07 -12.10
N ALA A 36 -39.55 -17.22 -12.46
CA ALA A 36 -40.25 -18.51 -12.52
C ALA A 36 -39.32 -19.69 -12.24
N ALA A 37 -39.86 -20.83 -11.87
CA ALA A 37 -39.10 -22.06 -11.70
C ALA A 37 -38.61 -22.58 -13.07
N GLY A 38 -37.34 -23.00 -13.13
CA GLY A 38 -36.75 -23.56 -14.33
C GLY A 38 -35.22 -23.72 -14.20
N PRO A 39 -34.60 -24.46 -15.11
CA PRO A 39 -33.15 -24.56 -15.12
C PRO A 39 -32.54 -23.23 -15.58
N ILE A 40 -31.52 -22.80 -14.86
CA ILE A 40 -30.81 -21.54 -15.12
C ILE A 40 -29.33 -21.85 -15.18
N THR A 41 -28.65 -21.37 -16.22
CA THR A 41 -27.19 -21.40 -16.32
C THR A 41 -26.65 -19.99 -16.09
N ILE A 42 -25.72 -19.85 -15.16
CA ILE A 42 -25.13 -18.58 -14.77
C ILE A 42 -23.66 -18.60 -15.12
N PHE A 43 -23.20 -17.63 -15.91
CA PHE A 43 -21.81 -17.47 -16.26
C PHE A 43 -21.21 -16.33 -15.43
N LEU A 44 -20.40 -16.67 -14.45
CA LEU A 44 -19.69 -15.67 -13.66
C LEU A 44 -18.52 -15.12 -14.46
N LYS A 45 -18.38 -13.80 -14.47
CA LYS A 45 -17.21 -13.12 -15.03
C LYS A 45 -16.06 -13.23 -14.05
N THR A 46 -14.91 -13.67 -14.52
CA THR A 46 -13.68 -13.66 -13.71
C THR A 46 -13.42 -12.24 -13.24
N ARG A 47 -13.15 -12.09 -11.97
CA ARG A 47 -12.63 -10.85 -11.44
C ARG A 47 -11.18 -10.75 -11.91
N THR A 48 -10.95 -10.24 -13.11
CA THR A 48 -9.62 -9.82 -13.52
C THR A 48 -9.22 -8.67 -12.60
N LYS A 49 -8.49 -9.02 -11.56
CA LYS A 49 -7.80 -8.04 -10.74
C LYS A 49 -6.48 -7.70 -11.43
N ASP A 50 -6.56 -7.37 -12.70
CA ASP A 50 -5.51 -6.65 -13.40
C ASP A 50 -5.62 -5.16 -13.03
N GLU A 51 -5.45 -4.88 -11.75
CA GLU A 51 -4.88 -3.61 -11.39
C GLU A 51 -3.39 -3.73 -11.78
N ALA A 52 -3.10 -3.54 -13.07
CA ALA A 52 -1.76 -3.22 -13.49
C ALA A 52 -1.28 -2.13 -12.54
N THR A 53 -0.27 -2.45 -11.73
CA THR A 53 0.20 -1.48 -10.73
C THR A 53 0.80 -0.33 -11.51
N VAL A 54 0.07 0.77 -11.57
CA VAL A 54 0.48 1.97 -12.28
C VAL A 54 1.42 2.75 -11.38
N VAL A 55 2.57 3.10 -11.88
CA VAL A 55 3.57 3.95 -11.23
C VAL A 55 3.66 5.29 -11.96
N VAL A 56 3.89 6.33 -11.21
CA VAL A 56 3.94 7.70 -11.72
C VAL A 56 5.35 8.27 -11.68
N SER A 57 6.19 7.79 -10.73
CA SER A 57 7.48 8.40 -10.46
C SER A 57 8.56 8.05 -11.48
N ALA A 58 8.61 6.83 -12.00
CA ALA A 58 9.75 6.36 -12.80
C ALA A 58 10.01 7.19 -14.07
N GLY A 59 8.97 7.65 -14.75
CA GLY A 59 9.08 8.45 -15.97
C GLY A 59 8.35 9.79 -15.90
N LYS A 60 7.90 10.22 -14.71
CA LYS A 60 7.01 11.37 -14.51
C LYS A 60 5.69 11.26 -15.30
N ARG A 61 5.29 10.04 -15.65
CA ARG A 61 4.04 9.70 -16.36
C ARG A 61 3.51 8.37 -15.85
N LYS A 62 2.21 8.16 -15.96
CA LYS A 62 1.57 6.89 -15.59
C LYS A 62 2.04 5.78 -16.55
N GLN A 63 2.66 4.73 -16.00
CA GLN A 63 3.18 3.57 -16.73
C GLN A 63 2.88 2.31 -15.94
N ALA A 64 2.80 1.17 -16.62
CA ALA A 64 2.77 -0.12 -15.93
C ALA A 64 4.16 -0.44 -15.36
N ILE A 65 4.22 -1.09 -14.21
CA ILE A 65 5.50 -1.39 -13.55
C ILE A 65 6.41 -2.27 -14.41
N GLU A 66 5.82 -3.13 -15.22
CA GLU A 66 6.51 -4.05 -16.14
C GLU A 66 7.25 -3.30 -17.27
N GLU A 67 6.84 -2.09 -17.59
CA GLU A 67 7.43 -1.27 -18.65
C GLU A 67 8.63 -0.43 -18.15
N ILE A 68 8.92 -0.48 -16.85
CA ILE A 68 9.90 0.39 -16.22
C ILE A 68 11.26 -0.30 -16.13
N PRO A 69 12.30 0.23 -16.78
CA PRO A 69 13.64 -0.39 -16.77
C PRO A 69 14.43 -0.12 -15.48
N VAL A 70 13.79 0.40 -14.43
CA VAL A 70 14.40 0.73 -13.14
C VAL A 70 13.92 -0.22 -12.06
N SER A 71 14.83 -0.62 -11.16
CA SER A 71 14.47 -1.43 -10.00
C SER A 71 13.56 -0.62 -9.08
N MET A 72 12.30 -1.01 -9.03
CA MET A 72 11.25 -0.32 -8.29
C MET A 72 10.47 -1.29 -7.42
N GLU A 73 9.96 -0.79 -6.31
CA GLU A 73 9.02 -1.50 -5.46
C GLU A 73 7.87 -0.59 -5.06
N ILE A 74 6.69 -1.18 -4.91
CA ILE A 74 5.48 -0.45 -4.56
C ILE A 74 4.94 -1.00 -3.25
N ILE A 75 4.84 -0.12 -2.28
CA ILE A 75 4.22 -0.40 -0.98
C ILE A 75 2.78 0.06 -1.06
N LYS A 76 1.86 -0.89 -0.97
CA LYS A 76 0.42 -0.61 -1.00
C LYS A 76 -0.11 -0.29 0.40
N PRO A 77 -1.15 0.56 0.53
CA PRO A 77 -1.76 0.91 1.82
C PRO A 77 -2.19 -0.29 2.66
N GLN A 78 -2.62 -1.38 2.00
CA GLN A 78 -3.02 -2.60 2.70
C GLN A 78 -1.88 -3.23 3.49
N LEU A 79 -0.64 -3.14 2.99
CA LEU A 79 0.52 -3.63 3.73
C LEU A 79 0.77 -2.79 4.99
N ILE A 80 0.63 -1.47 4.86
CA ILE A 80 0.79 -0.51 5.95
C ILE A 80 -0.26 -0.76 7.04
N ASP A 81 -1.52 -0.86 6.63
CA ASP A 81 -2.63 -1.11 7.55
C ASP A 81 -2.51 -2.47 8.27
N ASN A 82 -2.12 -3.54 7.54
CA ASN A 82 -1.99 -4.89 8.10
C ASN A 82 -0.84 -5.02 9.10
N LYS A 83 0.22 -4.25 8.92
CA LYS A 83 1.39 -4.25 9.83
C LYS A 83 1.28 -3.22 10.94
N GLY A 84 0.25 -2.38 10.95
CA GLY A 84 0.09 -1.31 11.93
C GLY A 84 1.19 -0.25 11.84
N ILE A 85 1.75 -0.02 10.66
CA ILE A 85 2.78 0.97 10.42
C ILE A 85 2.18 2.37 10.50
N THR A 86 2.81 3.25 11.25
CA THR A 86 2.31 4.58 11.55
C THR A 86 3.08 5.71 10.90
N ASP A 87 4.31 5.45 10.50
CA ASP A 87 5.17 6.44 9.85
C ASP A 87 5.77 5.90 8.54
N LEU A 88 6.20 6.84 7.69
CA LEU A 88 6.77 6.52 6.38
C LEU A 88 8.11 5.79 6.50
N GLU A 89 8.91 6.12 7.48
CA GLU A 89 10.22 5.53 7.70
C GLU A 89 10.09 4.02 7.93
N GLN A 90 9.18 3.61 8.82
CA GLN A 90 8.86 2.20 9.04
C GLN A 90 8.29 1.53 7.78
N ALA A 91 7.51 2.26 6.98
CA ALA A 91 6.94 1.71 5.76
C ALA A 91 8.04 1.39 4.72
N VAL A 92 8.95 2.31 4.49
CA VAL A 92 10.02 2.12 3.49
C VAL A 92 11.07 1.12 3.94
N ASP A 93 11.27 0.95 5.24
CA ASP A 93 12.18 -0.06 5.81
C ASP A 93 11.68 -1.51 5.54
N GLN A 94 10.42 -1.69 5.17
CA GLN A 94 9.90 -2.98 4.71
C GLN A 94 10.40 -3.36 3.30
N THR A 95 11.03 -2.42 2.60
CA THR A 95 11.51 -2.63 1.24
C THR A 95 12.90 -3.28 1.25
N PRO A 96 13.12 -4.43 0.58
CA PRO A 96 14.42 -5.08 0.54
C PRO A 96 15.51 -4.14 0.00
N GLY A 97 16.61 -4.02 0.75
CA GLY A 97 17.74 -3.15 0.40
C GLY A 97 17.52 -1.67 0.71
N VAL A 98 16.49 -1.33 1.45
CA VAL A 98 16.28 -0.02 2.07
C VAL A 98 16.47 -0.18 3.57
N TYR A 99 17.19 0.73 4.18
CA TYR A 99 17.44 0.76 5.62
C TYR A 99 17.24 2.17 6.14
N THR A 100 16.58 2.29 7.25
CA THR A 100 16.35 3.56 7.92
C THR A 100 17.05 3.58 9.28
N MET A 101 17.64 4.71 9.63
CA MET A 101 18.28 4.92 10.93
C MET A 101 18.29 6.42 11.25
N ASP A 102 17.68 6.78 12.37
CA ASP A 102 17.62 8.17 12.88
C ASP A 102 17.16 9.20 11.83
N GLY A 103 16.09 8.89 11.09
CA GLY A 103 15.57 9.76 10.04
C GLY A 103 16.42 9.79 8.77
N GLN A 104 17.37 8.88 8.62
CA GLN A 104 18.19 8.75 7.43
C GLN A 104 17.86 7.46 6.68
N VAL A 105 17.66 7.58 5.37
CA VAL A 105 17.39 6.43 4.51
C VAL A 105 18.60 6.11 3.66
N SER A 106 19.00 4.87 3.67
CA SER A 106 20.04 4.31 2.81
C SER A 106 19.44 3.28 1.87
N ILE A 107 19.63 3.45 0.58
CA ILE A 107 19.21 2.49 -0.44
C ILE A 107 20.45 1.77 -0.96
N ARG A 108 20.49 0.43 -0.82
CA ARG A 108 21.59 -0.44 -1.26
C ARG A 108 22.97 -0.04 -0.71
N GLY A 109 22.99 0.64 0.44
CA GLY A 109 24.23 1.13 1.06
C GLY A 109 24.95 2.23 0.28
N GLY A 110 24.31 2.84 -0.71
CA GLY A 110 24.96 3.73 -1.69
C GLY A 110 25.56 5.01 -1.10
N SER A 111 24.99 5.58 -0.02
CA SER A 111 25.54 6.79 0.64
C SER A 111 25.79 6.59 2.13
N GLY A 112 25.60 5.36 2.64
CA GLY A 112 25.55 5.15 4.08
C GLY A 112 24.41 5.94 4.74
N PHE A 113 24.60 6.26 6.01
CA PHE A 113 23.66 7.12 6.78
C PHE A 113 24.27 8.50 6.91
N ALA A 114 24.01 9.37 5.94
CA ALA A 114 24.48 10.75 5.92
C ALA A 114 23.31 11.70 6.13
N TYR A 115 23.50 12.71 6.95
CA TYR A 115 22.49 13.72 7.22
C TYR A 115 22.34 14.73 6.06
N GLY A 116 21.15 15.28 5.95
CA GLY A 116 20.80 16.29 4.94
C GLY A 116 20.88 15.75 3.51
N THR A 117 21.36 16.57 2.62
CA THR A 117 21.52 16.22 1.21
C THR A 117 22.50 15.06 0.97
N GLY A 118 23.24 14.67 2.00
CA GLY A 118 24.20 13.57 1.96
C GLY A 118 23.56 12.19 1.75
N SER A 119 22.31 11.97 2.17
CA SER A 119 21.61 10.70 1.98
C SER A 119 21.39 10.36 0.52
N ARG A 120 21.27 11.38 -0.35
CA ARG A 120 21.07 11.25 -1.80
C ARG A 120 19.87 10.39 -2.17
N VAL A 121 18.94 10.25 -1.25
CA VAL A 121 17.61 9.66 -1.44
C VAL A 121 16.60 10.79 -1.36
N LEU A 122 15.87 11.00 -2.45
CA LEU A 122 14.92 12.08 -2.56
C LEU A 122 13.52 11.60 -2.18
N LEU A 123 12.87 12.32 -1.27
CA LEU A 123 11.48 12.13 -0.93
C LEU A 123 10.60 13.08 -1.73
N LEU A 124 9.58 12.53 -2.38
CA LEU A 124 8.60 13.28 -3.16
C LEU A 124 7.19 13.06 -2.62
N TRP A 125 6.42 14.15 -2.52
CA TRP A 125 4.98 14.14 -2.28
C TRP A 125 4.29 14.70 -3.52
N ASN A 126 3.48 13.89 -4.19
CA ASN A 126 2.84 14.26 -5.46
C ASN A 126 3.83 14.88 -6.48
N GLY A 127 5.06 14.36 -6.53
CA GLY A 127 6.11 14.85 -7.41
C GLY A 127 6.89 16.07 -6.92
N MET A 128 6.54 16.64 -5.77
CA MET A 128 7.26 17.76 -5.15
C MET A 128 8.24 17.26 -4.09
N PRO A 129 9.51 17.73 -4.11
CA PRO A 129 10.49 17.39 -3.09
C PRO A 129 10.08 17.88 -1.69
N LEU A 130 10.12 16.99 -0.71
CA LEU A 130 9.90 17.30 0.70
C LEU A 130 11.25 17.38 1.44
N LEU A 131 11.88 18.52 1.31
CA LEU A 131 13.17 18.82 1.94
C LEU A 131 13.04 20.08 2.79
N SER A 132 13.74 20.09 3.93
CA SER A 132 13.88 21.31 4.70
C SER A 132 14.71 22.34 3.92
N GLY A 133 14.27 23.59 3.89
CA GLY A 133 14.97 24.65 3.16
C GLY A 133 16.34 25.02 3.76
N TYR A 134 16.60 24.65 5.01
CA TYR A 134 17.82 24.96 5.72
C TYR A 134 18.90 23.88 5.57
N ALA A 135 18.57 22.64 5.89
CA ALA A 135 19.55 21.54 5.94
C ALA A 135 19.42 20.55 4.77
N GLY A 136 18.34 20.64 3.99
CA GLY A 136 18.03 19.65 2.96
C GLY A 136 17.61 18.30 3.55
N ASP A 137 17.25 18.26 4.83
CA ASP A 137 16.80 17.04 5.50
C ASP A 137 15.40 16.65 5.02
N THR A 138 15.20 15.37 4.90
CA THR A 138 13.91 14.81 4.54
C THR A 138 12.96 14.88 5.73
N GLN A 139 11.75 15.40 5.50
CA GLN A 139 10.73 15.56 6.54
C GLN A 139 9.80 14.35 6.58
N TRP A 140 10.25 13.24 7.15
CA TRP A 140 9.49 11.98 7.20
C TRP A 140 8.16 12.10 7.93
N ASN A 141 8.12 12.85 9.01
CA ASN A 141 6.95 13.03 9.87
C ASN A 141 5.92 14.03 9.31
N ALA A 142 6.25 14.72 8.23
CA ALA A 142 5.32 15.67 7.60
C ALA A 142 4.26 15.01 6.72
N ILE A 143 4.33 13.69 6.55
CA ILE A 143 3.48 12.97 5.62
C ILE A 143 2.40 12.21 6.37
N PRO A 144 1.12 12.57 6.17
CA PRO A 144 0.00 11.80 6.70
C PRO A 144 -0.16 10.50 5.90
N MET A 145 0.28 9.39 6.46
CA MET A 145 0.26 8.07 5.82
C MET A 145 -1.15 7.64 5.40
N GLU A 146 -2.18 8.13 6.08
CA GLU A 146 -3.59 7.85 5.78
C GLU A 146 -4.02 8.40 4.42
N GLN A 147 -3.36 9.44 3.93
CA GLN A 147 -3.62 10.06 2.63
C GLN A 147 -2.85 9.38 1.49
N ALA A 148 -1.86 8.57 1.79
CA ALA A 148 -1.08 7.88 0.77
C ALA A 148 -1.95 6.87 0.00
N ALA A 149 -1.96 6.98 -1.32
CA ALA A 149 -2.54 5.99 -2.21
C ALA A 149 -1.57 4.85 -2.49
N GLN A 150 -0.29 5.19 -2.65
CA GLN A 150 0.81 4.24 -2.79
C GLN A 150 2.15 4.93 -2.50
N ILE A 151 3.14 4.13 -2.14
CA ILE A 151 4.51 4.57 -1.98
C ILE A 151 5.36 3.81 -3.00
N GLU A 152 6.08 4.56 -3.82
CA GLU A 152 6.95 4.02 -4.86
C GLU A 152 8.40 4.22 -4.44
N VAL A 153 9.17 3.13 -4.36
CA VAL A 153 10.58 3.16 -3.99
C VAL A 153 11.42 2.80 -5.21
N MET A 154 12.02 3.79 -5.83
CA MET A 154 12.99 3.60 -6.91
C MET A 154 14.38 3.44 -6.36
N LYS A 155 15.04 2.31 -6.68
CA LYS A 155 16.36 1.93 -6.17
C LYS A 155 17.41 2.15 -7.25
N GLY A 156 18.26 3.15 -7.06
CA GLY A 156 19.34 3.47 -7.97
C GLY A 156 19.31 4.91 -8.46
N ALA A 157 20.22 5.25 -9.35
CA ALA A 157 20.40 6.62 -9.81
C ALA A 157 19.22 7.11 -10.64
N SER A 158 18.51 8.09 -10.12
CA SER A 158 17.41 8.80 -10.78
C SER A 158 17.71 10.29 -10.96
N SER A 159 18.97 10.65 -10.85
CA SER A 159 19.43 12.05 -10.90
C SER A 159 19.12 12.76 -12.22
N VAL A 160 19.02 12.02 -13.31
CA VAL A 160 18.65 12.59 -14.63
C VAL A 160 17.24 13.19 -14.59
N LEU A 161 16.31 12.58 -13.86
CA LEU A 161 14.93 13.03 -13.77
C LEU A 161 14.67 13.97 -12.59
N TYR A 162 15.39 13.77 -11.49
CA TYR A 162 15.08 14.37 -10.19
C TYR A 162 16.24 15.19 -9.58
N GLY A 163 17.35 15.31 -10.29
CA GLY A 163 18.51 16.09 -9.84
C GLY A 163 19.44 15.35 -8.89
N SER A 164 20.44 16.05 -8.38
CA SER A 164 21.54 15.48 -7.57
C SER A 164 21.07 14.86 -6.23
N GLY A 165 19.95 15.27 -5.71
CA GLY A 165 19.34 14.67 -4.50
C GLY A 165 18.88 13.21 -4.68
N ALA A 166 18.74 12.74 -5.93
CA ALA A 166 18.22 11.41 -6.25
C ALA A 166 19.31 10.45 -6.77
N LEU A 167 20.54 10.56 -6.31
CA LEU A 167 21.66 9.73 -6.78
C LEU A 167 21.51 8.27 -6.35
N ASN A 168 20.98 8.00 -5.17
CA ASN A 168 20.82 6.64 -4.64
C ASN A 168 19.41 6.09 -4.84
N GLY A 169 18.45 6.96 -5.00
CA GLY A 169 17.07 6.57 -5.25
C GLY A 169 16.07 7.67 -4.96
N VAL A 170 14.81 7.33 -5.19
CA VAL A 170 13.66 8.21 -4.95
C VAL A 170 12.59 7.42 -4.21
N ILE A 171 12.01 8.04 -3.20
CA ILE A 171 10.81 7.57 -2.54
C ILE A 171 9.70 8.54 -2.89
N ALA A 172 8.72 8.09 -3.66
CA ALA A 172 7.63 8.93 -4.11
C ALA A 172 6.31 8.46 -3.53
N LEU A 173 5.58 9.40 -2.95
CA LEU A 173 4.24 9.19 -2.44
C LEU A 173 3.23 9.83 -3.38
N ALA A 174 2.24 9.05 -3.76
CA ALA A 174 1.05 9.53 -4.41
C ALA A 174 -0.09 9.64 -3.40
N GLU A 175 -0.77 10.76 -3.40
CA GLU A 175 -1.94 11.00 -2.57
C GLU A 175 -3.18 10.36 -3.18
N LYS A 176 -4.15 9.99 -2.32
CA LYS A 176 -5.46 9.51 -2.76
C LYS A 176 -6.19 10.62 -3.52
N GLU A 177 -6.73 10.26 -4.67
CA GLU A 177 -7.57 11.21 -5.42
C GLU A 177 -8.84 11.55 -4.62
N PRO A 178 -9.23 12.84 -4.57
CA PRO A 178 -10.45 13.26 -3.93
C PRO A 178 -11.67 12.57 -4.54
N LYS A 179 -12.56 12.05 -3.69
CA LYS A 179 -13.82 11.46 -4.13
C LYS A 179 -14.93 12.53 -4.19
N SER A 180 -15.90 12.32 -5.06
CA SER A 180 -17.10 13.18 -5.14
C SER A 180 -18.01 13.06 -3.92
N THR A 181 -17.92 11.97 -3.18
CA THR A 181 -18.69 11.73 -1.94
C THR A 181 -17.78 11.92 -0.73
N PRO A 182 -18.23 12.67 0.29
CA PRO A 182 -17.48 12.80 1.55
C PRO A 182 -17.25 11.44 2.19
N GLU A 183 -16.01 11.18 2.60
CA GLU A 183 -15.63 9.97 3.33
C GLU A 183 -14.92 10.37 4.62
N THR A 184 -15.38 9.85 5.75
CA THR A 184 -14.72 10.04 7.03
C THR A 184 -14.19 8.69 7.51
N LYS A 185 -12.88 8.59 7.71
CA LYS A 185 -12.23 7.39 8.25
C LYS A 185 -11.70 7.71 9.64
N ILE A 186 -12.11 6.93 10.63
CA ILE A 186 -11.59 7.00 12.00
C ILE A 186 -10.82 5.71 12.25
N LYS A 187 -9.54 5.83 12.60
CA LYS A 187 -8.68 4.70 12.98
C LYS A 187 -8.30 4.87 14.45
N ILE A 188 -8.66 3.90 15.28
CA ILE A 188 -8.23 3.83 16.67
C ILE A 188 -7.36 2.60 16.82
N GLN A 189 -6.12 2.81 17.26
CA GLN A 189 -5.16 1.74 17.46
C GLN A 189 -4.74 1.72 18.92
N ASN A 190 -4.87 0.56 19.55
CA ASN A 190 -4.41 0.31 20.92
C ASN A 190 -3.52 -0.92 20.92
N GLY A 191 -2.38 -0.84 21.57
CA GLY A 191 -1.43 -1.93 21.70
C GLY A 191 -0.87 -2.02 23.11
N ILE A 192 -0.56 -3.22 23.54
CA ILE A 192 0.10 -3.49 24.81
C ILE A 192 1.36 -4.27 24.51
N TYR A 193 2.49 -3.79 24.99
CA TYR A 193 3.74 -4.57 24.95
C TYR A 193 3.64 -5.74 25.94
N GLY A 194 3.79 -6.96 25.43
CA GLY A 194 3.85 -8.15 26.25
C GLY A 194 5.18 -8.28 26.98
N ASP A 195 5.25 -9.21 27.92
CA ASP A 195 6.53 -9.55 28.58
C ASP A 195 7.55 -10.02 27.54
N PRO A 196 8.79 -9.56 27.61
CA PRO A 196 9.83 -10.04 26.72
C PRO A 196 10.06 -11.55 26.93
N ALA A 197 10.27 -12.27 25.83
CA ALA A 197 10.50 -13.71 25.85
C ALA A 197 11.75 -14.12 26.66
N ARG A 198 12.69 -13.21 26.88
CA ARG A 198 13.91 -13.42 27.67
C ARG A 198 13.78 -12.85 29.06
N ALA A 199 14.01 -13.66 30.09
CA ALA A 199 13.96 -13.24 31.49
C ALA A 199 14.93 -12.08 31.81
N SER A 200 16.03 -11.93 31.06
CA SER A 200 16.99 -10.84 31.21
C SER A 200 16.45 -9.46 30.77
N LEU A 201 15.34 -9.42 30.07
CA LEU A 201 14.69 -8.19 29.60
C LEU A 201 13.45 -7.84 30.43
N LYS A 202 13.31 -8.36 31.65
CA LYS A 202 12.18 -8.07 32.55
C LYS A 202 12.09 -6.62 33.04
N TRP A 203 13.11 -5.82 32.76
CA TRP A 203 13.08 -4.38 33.00
C TRP A 203 12.13 -3.64 32.06
N TRP A 204 11.65 -4.31 31.00
CA TRP A 204 10.70 -3.73 30.05
C TRP A 204 9.34 -3.56 30.73
N ASP A 205 8.93 -2.32 30.90
CA ASP A 205 7.62 -2.03 31.48
C ASP A 205 6.49 -2.25 30.45
N LYS A 206 5.36 -2.78 30.93
CA LYS A 206 4.16 -2.97 30.12
C LYS A 206 3.45 -1.62 29.94
N SER A 207 3.96 -0.79 29.07
CA SER A 207 3.32 0.49 28.79
C SER A 207 2.25 0.33 27.69
N PRO A 208 1.01 0.79 27.92
CA PRO A 208 0.03 0.84 26.86
C PRO A 208 0.46 1.86 25.81
N MET A 209 0.42 1.47 24.54
CA MET A 209 0.66 2.36 23.41
C MET A 209 -0.68 2.90 22.93
N PHE A 210 -0.88 4.21 23.06
CA PHE A 210 -2.03 4.92 22.50
C PHE A 210 -1.56 5.71 21.28
N GLN A 211 -2.24 5.51 20.15
CA GLN A 211 -2.08 6.29 18.94
C GLN A 211 -3.42 6.75 18.40
#